data_1c0b427c867b9c6228809b17ef93272b
#
_entry.id   1c0b427c867b9c6228809b17ef93272b
#
_cell.length_a   1.000
_cell.length_b   1.000
_cell.length_c   1.000
_cell.angle_alpha   90.00
_cell.angle_beta   90.00
_cell.angle_gamma   90.00
#
_symmetry.space_group_name_H-M   'P 1'
#
loop_
_entity.id
_entity.type
_entity.pdbx_description
1 polymer ?
#
loop_
_entity_poly.entity_id
_entity_poly.type
_entity_poly.pdbx_seq_one_letter_code
_entity_poly.pdbx_strand_id
1 'polypeptide(L)'
;MSKILVDTNVLIYSIDEDSKYFEKVHKFLSQPDIELFITSKNISEFLSVMTRIPKSPLTIESALLVVEDFNKMFKVLYPTEKSYALLLKLLQKYHPYGLQIHDFEIISIAMANSITTLATFNKKDFEKVKEIELISFL
;
A
#
# COMPACT_ATOMS: atom_id res chain seq x y z
N MET A 1 10.08 10.53 13.66
CA MET A 1 9.83 10.24 12.23
C MET A 1 8.38 9.89 12.01
N SER A 2 7.79 10.40 10.97
CA SER A 2 6.42 10.06 10.59
C SER A 2 6.39 8.66 9.98
N LYS A 3 5.48 7.83 10.48
CA LYS A 3 5.27 6.48 9.95
C LYS A 3 4.16 6.50 8.91
N ILE A 4 4.45 6.02 7.72
CA ILE A 4 3.53 6.09 6.58
C ILE A 4 3.40 4.72 5.94
N LEU A 5 2.16 4.26 5.78
CA LEU A 5 1.85 3.08 4.97
C LEU A 5 1.75 3.51 3.53
N VAL A 6 2.36 2.75 2.63
CA VAL A 6 2.36 3.02 1.19
C VAL A 6 1.43 2.05 0.49
N ASP A 7 0.48 2.56 -0.28
CA ASP A 7 -0.48 1.75 -1.02
C ASP A 7 0.17 1.10 -2.25
N THR A 8 -0.42 0.02 -2.71
CA THR A 8 0.10 -0.78 -3.85
C THR A 8 0.30 0.06 -5.11
N ASN A 9 -0.63 0.99 -5.42
CA ASN A 9 -0.50 1.82 -6.61
C ASN A 9 0.77 2.68 -6.59
N VAL A 10 1.20 3.13 -5.41
CA VAL A 10 2.45 3.88 -5.27
C VAL A 10 3.65 2.99 -5.60
N LEU A 11 3.62 1.72 -5.17
CA LEU A 11 4.67 0.75 -5.51
C LEU A 11 4.76 0.54 -7.01
N ILE A 12 3.62 0.42 -7.68
CA ILE A 12 3.57 0.22 -9.13
C ILE A 12 4.18 1.42 -9.85
N TYR A 13 3.80 2.65 -9.48
CA TYR A 13 4.37 3.85 -10.10
C TYR A 13 5.84 4.06 -9.74
N SER A 14 6.32 3.47 -8.65
CA SER A 14 7.73 3.60 -8.28
C SER A 14 8.68 2.87 -9.23
N ILE A 15 8.19 1.92 -10.01
CA ILE A 15 9.00 1.16 -10.98
C ILE A 15 8.66 1.46 -12.43
N ASP A 16 7.62 2.25 -12.70
CA ASP A 16 7.17 2.58 -14.05
C ASP A 16 7.79 3.91 -14.48
N GLU A 17 8.98 3.83 -15.10
CA GLU A 17 9.73 5.00 -15.55
C GLU A 17 8.98 5.83 -16.58
N ASP A 18 8.03 5.25 -17.30
CA ASP A 18 7.23 5.94 -18.32
C ASP A 18 6.03 6.67 -17.72
N SER A 19 5.74 6.43 -16.44
CA SER A 19 4.61 7.08 -15.77
C SER A 19 4.92 8.56 -15.48
N LYS A 20 3.93 9.41 -15.68
CA LYS A 20 4.02 10.83 -15.28
C LYS A 20 4.15 10.99 -13.76
N TYR A 21 3.88 9.94 -12.99
CA TYR A 21 3.95 9.97 -11.52
C TYR A 21 5.28 9.44 -10.98
N PHE A 22 6.14 8.91 -11.84
CA PHE A 22 7.39 8.28 -11.40
C PHE A 22 8.27 9.21 -10.55
N GLU A 23 8.55 10.40 -11.05
CA GLU A 23 9.40 11.37 -10.34
C GLU A 23 8.77 11.82 -9.02
N LYS A 24 7.46 12.08 -9.03
CA LYS A 24 6.73 12.52 -7.85
C LYS A 24 6.77 11.47 -6.75
N VAL A 25 6.60 10.19 -7.11
CA VAL A 25 6.66 9.07 -6.16
C VAL A 25 8.07 8.96 -5.59
N HIS A 26 9.10 8.99 -6.43
CA HIS A 26 10.48 8.88 -5.95
C HIS A 26 10.88 10.04 -5.05
N LYS A 27 10.43 11.25 -5.36
CA LYS A 27 10.65 12.41 -4.49
C LYS A 27 10.02 12.18 -3.12
N PHE A 28 8.81 11.66 -3.08
CA PHE A 28 8.13 11.34 -1.82
C PHE A 28 8.88 10.26 -1.03
N LEU A 29 9.24 9.16 -1.70
CA LEU A 29 9.90 8.02 -1.04
C LEU A 29 11.30 8.37 -0.53
N SER A 30 11.92 9.43 -1.06
CA SER A 30 13.28 9.83 -0.69
C SER A 30 13.33 10.83 0.47
N GLN A 31 12.20 11.19 1.04
CA GLN A 31 12.16 12.15 2.16
C GLN A 31 12.88 11.57 3.39
N PRO A 32 13.77 12.35 4.05
CA PRO A 32 14.58 11.81 5.14
C PRO A 32 13.82 11.60 6.46
N ASP A 33 12.71 12.30 6.67
CA ASP A 33 12.02 12.34 7.95
C ASP A 33 10.82 11.40 8.02
N ILE A 34 10.73 10.43 7.11
CA ILE A 34 9.62 9.48 7.07
C ILE A 34 10.14 8.05 7.21
N GLU A 35 9.32 7.22 7.82
CA GLU A 35 9.53 5.78 7.91
C GLU A 35 8.43 5.10 7.12
N LEU A 36 8.82 4.27 6.16
CA LEU A 36 7.91 3.71 5.16
C LEU A 36 7.57 2.26 5.45
N PHE A 37 6.29 1.94 5.35
CA PHE A 37 5.76 0.60 5.62
C PHE A 37 4.89 0.13 4.45
N ILE A 38 4.92 -1.16 4.20
CA ILE A 38 3.95 -1.85 3.34
C ILE A 38 3.47 -3.08 4.08
N THR A 39 2.38 -3.67 3.61
CA THR A 39 1.91 -4.94 4.17
C THR A 39 2.23 -6.10 3.23
N SER A 40 2.18 -7.32 3.76
CA SER A 40 2.29 -8.52 2.91
C SER A 40 1.16 -8.59 1.87
N LYS A 41 0.01 -7.96 2.14
CA LYS A 41 -1.09 -7.85 1.17
C LYS A 41 -0.72 -6.96 0.00
N ASN A 42 -0.02 -5.85 0.25
CA ASN A 42 0.49 -4.98 -0.82
C ASN A 42 1.44 -5.74 -1.74
N ILE A 43 2.29 -6.58 -1.17
CA ILE A 43 3.21 -7.40 -1.97
C ILE A 43 2.43 -8.37 -2.87
N SER A 44 1.43 -9.06 -2.31
CA SER A 44 0.58 -9.98 -3.09
C SER A 44 -0.14 -9.27 -4.22
N GLU A 45 -0.71 -8.09 -3.95
CA GLU A 45 -1.36 -7.28 -4.97
C GLU A 45 -0.38 -6.83 -6.06
N PHE A 46 0.79 -6.36 -5.65
CA PHE A 46 1.83 -5.94 -6.58
C PHE A 46 2.20 -7.08 -7.52
N LEU A 47 2.47 -8.26 -6.97
CA LEU A 47 2.82 -9.45 -7.76
C LEU A 47 1.69 -9.83 -8.72
N SER A 48 0.44 -9.81 -8.23
CA SER A 48 -0.73 -10.14 -9.04
C SER A 48 -0.89 -9.17 -10.21
N VAL A 49 -0.79 -7.87 -9.94
CA VAL A 49 -0.96 -6.85 -10.99
C VAL A 49 0.17 -6.91 -12.01
N MET A 50 1.43 -6.95 -11.55
CA MET A 50 2.58 -6.84 -12.46
C MET A 50 2.79 -8.06 -13.34
N THR A 51 2.33 -9.23 -12.89
CA THR A 51 2.46 -10.46 -13.69
C THR A 51 1.34 -10.64 -14.70
N ARG A 52 0.26 -9.82 -14.64
CA ARG A 52 -0.89 -9.92 -15.55
C ARG A 52 -1.21 -8.66 -16.34
N ILE A 53 -0.44 -7.58 -16.19
CA ILE A 53 -0.73 -6.37 -16.98
C ILE A 53 -0.57 -6.67 -18.46
N PRO A 54 -1.46 -6.12 -19.33
CA PRO A 54 -1.47 -6.47 -20.75
C PRO A 54 -0.19 -6.10 -21.51
N LYS A 55 0.43 -4.98 -21.11
CA LYS A 55 1.63 -4.48 -21.79
C LYS A 55 2.86 -4.75 -20.93
N SER A 56 3.76 -5.60 -21.43
CA SER A 56 5.01 -5.94 -20.76
C SER A 56 4.82 -6.49 -19.34
N PRO A 57 4.08 -7.61 -19.17
CA PRO A 57 3.98 -8.22 -17.84
C PRO A 57 5.34 -8.72 -17.38
N LEU A 58 5.59 -8.62 -16.07
CA LEU A 58 6.79 -9.17 -15.48
C LEU A 58 6.64 -10.69 -15.31
N THR A 59 7.75 -11.41 -15.47
CA THR A 59 7.79 -12.79 -15.00
C THR A 59 7.78 -12.77 -13.47
N ILE A 60 7.40 -13.89 -12.84
CA ILE A 60 7.43 -13.96 -11.38
C ILE A 60 8.86 -13.77 -10.86
N GLU A 61 9.86 -14.29 -11.56
CA GLU A 61 11.27 -14.11 -11.18
C GLU A 61 11.67 -12.64 -11.15
N SER A 62 11.32 -11.89 -12.20
CA SER A 62 11.61 -10.46 -12.27
C SER A 62 10.84 -9.67 -11.21
N ALA A 63 9.57 -10.01 -10.98
CA ALA A 63 8.76 -9.35 -9.96
C ALA A 63 9.31 -9.59 -8.56
N LEU A 64 9.83 -10.79 -8.27
CA LEU A 64 10.43 -11.10 -6.98
C LEU A 64 11.72 -10.31 -6.74
N LEU A 65 12.49 -10.00 -7.78
CA LEU A 65 13.66 -9.12 -7.63
C LEU A 65 13.24 -7.72 -7.19
N VAL A 66 12.13 -7.21 -7.73
CA VAL A 66 11.59 -5.92 -7.30
C VAL A 66 11.13 -5.99 -5.84
N VAL A 67 10.50 -7.09 -5.45
CA VAL A 67 10.07 -7.28 -4.06
C VAL A 67 11.27 -7.30 -3.11
N GLU A 68 12.41 -7.86 -3.51
CA GLU A 68 13.64 -7.78 -2.70
C GLU A 68 14.05 -6.34 -2.45
N ASP A 69 13.96 -5.47 -3.46
CA ASP A 69 14.24 -4.05 -3.30
C ASP A 69 13.24 -3.38 -2.36
N PHE A 70 11.96 -3.73 -2.46
CA PHE A 70 10.95 -3.22 -1.53
C PHE A 70 11.25 -3.64 -0.09
N ASN A 71 11.71 -4.87 0.13
CA ASN A 71 12.06 -5.36 1.46
C ASN A 71 13.22 -4.57 2.09
N LYS A 72 14.06 -3.95 1.27
CA LYS A 72 15.15 -3.09 1.76
C LYS A 72 14.68 -1.67 2.05
N MET A 73 13.70 -1.19 1.29
CA MET A 73 13.20 0.19 1.39
C MET A 73 12.10 0.34 2.44
N PHE A 74 11.24 -0.65 2.56
CA PHE A 74 10.05 -0.62 3.43
C PHE A 74 10.17 -1.64 4.54
N LYS A 75 9.56 -1.33 5.69
CA LYS A 75 9.25 -2.36 6.68
C LYS A 75 7.98 -3.07 6.27
N VAL A 76 7.98 -4.40 6.25
CA VAL A 76 6.82 -5.19 5.88
C VAL A 76 6.04 -5.59 7.12
N LEU A 77 4.73 -5.31 7.10
CA LEU A 77 3.80 -5.65 8.17
C LEU A 77 2.94 -6.83 7.75
N TYR A 78 2.56 -7.64 8.71
CA TYR A 78 1.79 -8.86 8.47
C TYR A 78 0.48 -8.87 9.23
N PRO A 79 -0.55 -9.58 8.75
CA PRO A 79 -1.79 -9.78 9.50
C PRO A 79 -1.52 -10.46 10.83
N THR A 80 -2.26 -10.04 11.85
CA THR A 80 -2.19 -10.59 13.21
C THR A 80 -3.60 -10.77 13.75
N GLU A 81 -3.74 -11.41 14.92
CA GLU A 81 -5.04 -11.48 15.59
C GLU A 81 -5.58 -10.09 15.88
N LYS A 82 -4.71 -9.16 16.25
CA LYS A 82 -5.11 -7.76 16.51
C LYS A 82 -5.63 -7.11 15.25
N SER A 83 -4.96 -7.28 14.09
CA SER A 83 -5.43 -6.70 12.83
C SER A 83 -6.74 -7.33 12.39
N TYR A 84 -6.93 -8.62 12.63
CA TYR A 84 -8.18 -9.29 12.32
C TYR A 84 -9.35 -8.69 13.12
N ALA A 85 -9.18 -8.47 14.43
CA ALA A 85 -10.20 -7.85 15.25
C ALA A 85 -10.53 -6.42 14.78
N LEU A 86 -9.51 -5.65 14.41
CA LEU A 86 -9.71 -4.31 13.86
C LEU A 86 -10.44 -4.34 12.53
N LEU A 87 -10.10 -5.31 11.68
CA LEU A 87 -10.78 -5.47 10.38
C LEU A 87 -12.28 -5.67 10.59
N LEU A 88 -12.67 -6.58 11.49
CA LEU A 88 -14.10 -6.84 11.73
C LEU A 88 -14.83 -5.59 12.21
N LYS A 89 -14.19 -4.78 13.06
CA LYS A 89 -14.78 -3.51 13.52
C LYS A 89 -14.95 -2.52 12.39
N LEU A 90 -13.95 -2.39 11.52
CA LEU A 90 -14.00 -1.48 10.38
C LEU A 90 -15.08 -1.90 9.38
N LEU A 91 -15.19 -3.21 9.13
CA LEU A 91 -16.21 -3.73 8.21
C LEU A 91 -17.63 -3.47 8.76
N GLN A 92 -17.83 -3.61 10.06
CA GLN A 92 -19.12 -3.31 10.69
C GLN A 92 -19.44 -1.82 10.62
N LYS A 93 -18.44 -0.97 10.69
CA LYS A 93 -18.63 0.48 10.70
C LYS A 93 -18.90 1.03 9.31
N TYR A 94 -18.17 0.57 8.30
CA TYR A 94 -18.19 1.17 6.96
C TYR A 94 -18.95 0.36 5.91
N HIS A 95 -19.26 -0.89 6.17
CA HIS A 95 -20.01 -1.78 5.27
C HIS A 95 -19.49 -1.77 3.81
N PRO A 96 -18.16 -1.94 3.59
CA PRO A 96 -17.64 -2.05 2.24
C PRO A 96 -18.08 -3.36 1.61
N TYR A 97 -17.96 -3.45 0.28
CA TYR A 97 -18.27 -4.69 -0.44
C TYR A 97 -17.25 -4.95 -1.53
N GLY A 98 -17.17 -6.22 -1.95
CA GLY A 98 -16.29 -6.61 -3.05
C GLY A 98 -14.81 -6.36 -2.74
N LEU A 99 -14.11 -5.81 -3.72
CA LEU A 99 -12.66 -5.59 -3.63
C LEU A 99 -12.28 -4.55 -2.57
N GLN A 100 -13.21 -3.70 -2.16
CA GLN A 100 -12.94 -2.71 -1.10
C GLN A 100 -12.56 -3.37 0.23
N ILE A 101 -12.99 -4.61 0.46
CA ILE A 101 -12.66 -5.34 1.68
C ILE A 101 -11.14 -5.50 1.83
N HIS A 102 -10.43 -5.69 0.72
CA HIS A 102 -8.96 -5.81 0.74
C HIS A 102 -8.28 -4.52 1.22
N ASP A 103 -8.84 -3.36 0.86
CA ASP A 103 -8.33 -2.07 1.33
C ASP A 103 -8.45 -1.95 2.86
N PHE A 104 -9.57 -2.40 3.41
CA PHE A 104 -9.77 -2.40 4.86
C PHE A 104 -8.85 -3.38 5.57
N GLU A 105 -8.52 -4.49 4.93
CA GLU A 105 -7.55 -5.44 5.48
C GLU A 105 -6.17 -4.79 5.61
N ILE A 106 -5.74 -4.06 4.59
CA ILE A 106 -4.47 -3.33 4.60
C ILE A 106 -4.47 -2.26 5.70
N ILE A 107 -5.54 -1.47 5.79
CA ILE A 107 -5.69 -0.45 6.83
C ILE A 107 -5.61 -1.07 8.24
N SER A 108 -6.30 -2.20 8.44
CA SER A 108 -6.33 -2.84 9.75
C SER A 108 -4.95 -3.34 10.19
N ILE A 109 -4.14 -3.82 9.26
CA ILE A 109 -2.76 -4.24 9.54
C ILE A 109 -1.93 -3.03 9.97
N ALA A 110 -2.06 -1.92 9.26
CA ALA A 110 -1.37 -0.69 9.62
C ALA A 110 -1.79 -0.18 11.01
N MET A 111 -3.09 -0.14 11.28
CA MET A 111 -3.62 0.31 12.57
C MET A 111 -3.17 -0.58 13.73
N ALA A 112 -3.05 -1.88 13.50
CA ALA A 112 -2.52 -2.81 14.51
C ALA A 112 -1.08 -2.48 14.89
N ASN A 113 -0.36 -1.76 14.04
CA ASN A 113 1.00 -1.30 14.27
C ASN A 113 1.07 0.20 14.57
N SER A 114 -0.05 0.79 14.95
CA SER A 114 -0.18 2.22 15.29
C SER A 114 0.19 3.15 14.13
N ILE A 115 -0.05 2.72 12.90
CA ILE A 115 0.16 3.52 11.70
C ILE A 115 -1.20 3.92 11.15
N THR A 116 -1.43 5.23 11.02
CA THR A 116 -2.72 5.78 10.59
C THR A 116 -2.60 6.75 9.42
N THR A 117 -1.43 6.86 8.81
CA THR A 117 -1.22 7.68 7.62
C THR A 117 -0.96 6.79 6.42
N LEU A 118 -1.73 6.98 5.35
CA LEU A 118 -1.67 6.20 4.12
C LEU A 118 -1.32 7.10 2.93
N ALA A 119 -0.27 6.76 2.18
CA ALA A 119 0.06 7.41 0.92
C ALA A 119 -0.58 6.61 -0.22
N THR A 120 -1.44 7.25 -1.01
CA THR A 120 -2.23 6.58 -2.04
C THR A 120 -2.58 7.49 -3.20
N PHE A 121 -2.79 6.89 -4.37
CA PHE A 121 -3.39 7.56 -5.53
C PHE A 121 -4.92 7.43 -5.54
N ASN A 122 -5.48 6.52 -4.73
CA ASN A 122 -6.93 6.24 -4.69
C ASN A 122 -7.61 6.95 -3.52
N LYS A 123 -7.48 8.27 -3.48
CA LYS A 123 -8.09 9.08 -2.41
C LYS A 123 -9.56 8.76 -2.20
N LYS A 124 -10.31 8.59 -3.29
CA LYS A 124 -11.77 8.35 -3.23
C LYS A 124 -12.14 7.09 -2.45
N ASP A 125 -11.30 6.06 -2.53
CA ASP A 125 -11.58 4.79 -1.87
C ASP A 125 -11.39 4.85 -0.35
N PHE A 126 -10.62 5.83 0.14
CA PHE A 126 -10.22 5.90 1.54
C PHE A 126 -10.71 7.15 2.27
N GLU A 127 -11.15 8.20 1.55
CA GLU A 127 -11.44 9.50 2.19
C GLU A 127 -12.56 9.46 3.23
N LYS A 128 -13.46 8.47 3.17
CA LYS A 128 -14.52 8.31 4.14
C LYS A 128 -14.07 7.61 5.43
N VAL A 129 -12.87 7.02 5.44
CA VAL A 129 -12.34 6.27 6.58
C VAL A 129 -11.71 7.27 7.55
N LYS A 130 -12.41 7.57 8.64
CA LYS A 130 -12.00 8.62 9.58
C LYS A 130 -10.80 8.27 10.44
N GLU A 131 -10.48 7.00 10.56
CA GLU A 131 -9.37 6.52 11.38
C GLU A 131 -8.01 6.78 10.76
N ILE A 132 -7.95 7.15 9.48
CA ILE A 132 -6.68 7.36 8.78
C ILE A 132 -6.59 8.75 8.18
N GLU A 133 -5.35 9.23 8.01
CA GLU A 133 -5.03 10.42 7.26
C GLU A 133 -4.43 10.01 5.91
N LEU A 134 -4.72 10.78 4.87
CA LEU A 134 -4.26 10.48 3.52
C LEU A 134 -3.20 11.45 3.06
N ILE A 135 -2.17 10.91 2.41
CA ILE A 135 -1.24 11.69 1.58
C ILE A 135 -1.60 11.35 0.14
N SER A 136 -2.07 12.35 -0.61
CA SER A 136 -2.50 12.17 -1.99
C SER A 136 -1.47 12.77 -2.94
N PHE A 137 -1.26 12.08 -4.07
CA PHE A 137 -0.36 12.54 -5.13
C PHE A 137 -1.08 13.29 -6.24
N LEU A 138 -2.40 13.40 -6.16
CA LEU A 138 -3.21 14.06 -7.18
C LEU A 138 -3.65 15.46 -6.77
#